data_678357b8668ba0205973a5dad03ee42e
#
_entry.id   678357b8668ba0205973a5dad03ee42e
#
_cell.length_a   1.000
_cell.length_b   1.000
_cell.length_c   1.000
_cell.angle_alpha   90.00
_cell.angle_beta   90.00
_cell.angle_gamma   90.00
#
_symmetry.space_group_name_H-M   'P 1'
#
loop_
_entity.id
_entity.type
_entity.pdbx_description
1 polymer ?
#
loop_
_entity_poly.entity_id
_entity_poly.type
_entity_poly.pdbx_seq_one_letter_code
_entity_poly.pdbx_strand_id
1 'polypeptide(L)'
;SYPINLKNFPRGEESLKATIDKCHAAGLKVGMHMLTSFVGKNDPLVRPKPDPRLLKDAEAVLAADIDAQTQEIPSATPLDQFPLSPAFYGDDRQGLDILIDEEIIHYRQIDHQGRKFLRCVRGFAGTKAAPHKAGAKIHHLVERYGCYLVDLRTSLKDELAERIAGVFNRCGFDMIYFDG
;
A
#
# COMPACT_ATOMS: atom_id res chain seq x y z
N SER A 1 6.20 4.74 -4.50
CA SER A 1 7.40 5.47 -4.98
C SER A 1 8.06 4.85 -6.21
N TYR A 2 7.67 3.65 -6.60
CA TYR A 2 8.22 2.91 -7.77
C TYR A 2 9.76 2.87 -7.79
N PRO A 3 10.41 2.27 -6.79
CA PRO A 3 11.85 2.18 -6.74
C PRO A 3 12.37 1.23 -7.83
N ILE A 4 13.51 1.56 -8.42
CA ILE A 4 14.20 0.65 -9.35
C ILE A 4 14.71 -0.56 -8.57
N ASN A 5 14.51 -1.76 -9.12
CA ASN A 5 15.00 -3.00 -8.51
C ASN A 5 16.54 -3.08 -8.61
N LEU A 6 17.22 -2.77 -7.51
CA LEU A 6 18.69 -2.73 -7.45
C LEU A 6 19.34 -4.12 -7.59
N LYS A 7 18.60 -5.21 -7.41
CA LYS A 7 19.12 -6.56 -7.69
C LYS A 7 19.36 -6.76 -9.19
N ASN A 8 18.46 -6.26 -10.01
CA ASN A 8 18.55 -6.37 -11.48
C ASN A 8 19.31 -5.18 -12.09
N PHE A 9 19.19 -4.01 -11.48
CA PHE A 9 19.80 -2.77 -11.93
C PHE A 9 20.62 -2.14 -10.79
N PRO A 10 21.86 -2.63 -10.55
CA PRO A 10 22.65 -2.28 -9.36
C PRO A 10 22.98 -0.78 -9.20
N ARG A 11 23.03 -0.04 -10.31
CA ARG A 11 23.22 1.42 -10.31
C ARG A 11 21.91 2.18 -10.59
N GLY A 12 20.75 1.56 -10.27
CA GLY A 12 19.44 2.20 -10.45
C GLY A 12 19.14 2.55 -11.91
N GLU A 13 18.70 3.79 -12.14
CA GLU A 13 18.31 4.28 -13.48
C GLU A 13 19.46 4.23 -14.49
N GLU A 14 20.71 4.41 -14.07
CA GLU A 14 21.88 4.28 -14.97
C GLU A 14 21.99 2.88 -15.56
N SER A 15 21.86 1.83 -14.75
CA SER A 15 21.89 0.44 -15.22
C SER A 15 20.70 0.11 -16.10
N LEU A 16 19.51 0.63 -15.75
CA LEU A 16 18.28 0.44 -16.53
C LEU A 16 18.43 1.10 -17.91
N LYS A 17 18.87 2.36 -17.94
CA LYS A 17 19.16 3.09 -19.19
C LYS A 17 20.17 2.35 -20.06
N ALA A 18 21.30 1.91 -19.50
CA ALA A 18 22.32 1.18 -20.24
C ALA A 18 21.77 -0.12 -20.85
N THR A 19 20.79 -0.77 -20.23
CA THR A 19 20.11 -1.94 -20.78
C THR A 19 19.21 -1.56 -21.95
N ILE A 20 18.47 -0.47 -21.83
CA ILE A 20 17.60 0.06 -22.89
C ILE A 20 18.44 0.48 -24.11
N ASP A 21 19.55 1.20 -23.88
CA ASP A 21 20.46 1.62 -24.95
C ASP A 21 21.01 0.42 -25.75
N LYS A 22 21.30 -0.71 -25.08
CA LYS A 22 21.69 -1.96 -25.78
C LYS A 22 20.57 -2.53 -26.63
N CYS A 23 19.33 -2.50 -26.16
CA CYS A 23 18.18 -2.92 -26.95
C CYS A 23 18.02 -2.06 -28.21
N HIS A 24 18.13 -0.73 -28.04
CA HIS A 24 18.05 0.22 -29.15
C HIS A 24 19.18 0.01 -30.18
N ALA A 25 20.40 -0.23 -29.71
CA ALA A 25 21.51 -0.55 -30.60
C ALA A 25 21.29 -1.84 -31.41
N ALA A 26 20.46 -2.75 -30.92
CA ALA A 26 20.02 -3.95 -31.63
C ALA A 26 18.74 -3.74 -32.46
N GLY A 27 18.25 -2.51 -32.60
CA GLY A 27 17.03 -2.18 -33.36
C GLY A 27 15.72 -2.54 -32.66
N LEU A 28 15.77 -2.82 -31.34
CA LEU A 28 14.58 -3.18 -30.56
C LEU A 28 14.02 -1.93 -29.85
N LYS A 29 12.69 -1.86 -29.74
CA LYS A 29 11.99 -0.91 -28.88
C LYS A 29 11.72 -1.49 -27.51
N VAL A 30 11.72 -0.66 -26.48
CA VAL A 30 11.54 -1.09 -25.09
C VAL A 30 10.33 -0.38 -24.46
N GLY A 31 9.35 -1.17 -24.01
CA GLY A 31 8.18 -0.66 -23.29
C GLY A 31 8.31 -0.80 -21.78
N MET A 32 7.62 0.07 -21.07
CA MET A 32 7.43 -0.03 -19.61
C MET A 32 5.99 -0.43 -19.30
N HIS A 33 5.81 -1.41 -18.41
CA HIS A 33 4.51 -1.83 -17.89
C HIS A 33 4.38 -1.38 -16.44
N MET A 34 3.28 -0.72 -16.08
CA MET A 34 3.06 -0.15 -14.76
C MET A 34 1.64 -0.39 -14.24
N LEU A 35 1.54 -0.70 -12.96
CA LEU A 35 0.31 -0.60 -12.16
C LEU A 35 0.28 0.80 -11.54
N THR A 36 -0.56 1.70 -12.03
CA THR A 36 -0.41 3.16 -11.82
C THR A 36 -0.73 3.68 -10.44
N SER A 37 -1.70 3.10 -9.74
CA SER A 37 -2.16 3.57 -8.42
C SER A 37 -1.81 2.61 -7.28
N PHE A 38 -0.93 1.67 -7.53
CA PHE A 38 -0.59 0.59 -6.61
C PHE A 38 0.75 0.84 -5.92
N VAL A 39 0.78 0.64 -4.62
CA VAL A 39 1.97 0.79 -3.78
C VAL A 39 2.24 -0.53 -3.06
N GLY A 40 3.36 -1.15 -3.34
CA GLY A 40 3.75 -2.41 -2.69
C GLY A 40 3.96 -2.25 -1.18
N LYS A 41 3.62 -3.27 -0.40
CA LYS A 41 3.74 -3.24 1.09
C LYS A 41 5.18 -3.01 1.59
N ASN A 42 6.17 -3.17 0.71
CA ASN A 42 7.58 -2.90 1.02
C ASN A 42 8.07 -1.52 0.57
N ASP A 43 7.19 -0.69 0.02
CA ASP A 43 7.52 0.64 -0.49
C ASP A 43 7.77 1.64 0.66
N PRO A 44 8.67 2.63 0.48
CA PRO A 44 8.86 3.73 1.42
C PRO A 44 7.59 4.54 1.74
N LEU A 45 6.57 4.52 0.89
CA LEU A 45 5.24 5.10 1.17
C LEU A 45 4.40 4.26 2.16
N VAL A 46 4.84 3.04 2.49
CA VAL A 46 4.15 2.15 3.43
C VAL A 46 4.93 1.99 4.72
N ARG A 47 6.27 1.86 4.63
CA ARG A 47 7.11 1.59 5.79
C ARG A 47 8.34 2.50 5.87
N PRO A 48 8.84 2.81 7.06
CA PRO A 48 8.35 2.39 8.38
C PRO A 48 7.08 3.11 8.85
N LYS A 49 6.64 4.14 8.10
CA LYS A 49 5.47 4.97 8.38
C LYS A 49 4.60 5.09 7.12
N PRO A 50 3.33 4.68 7.18
CA PRO A 50 2.43 4.78 6.04
C PRO A 50 2.16 6.24 5.64
N ASP A 51 2.15 6.51 4.34
CA ASP A 51 1.71 7.81 3.83
C ASP A 51 0.20 7.98 4.14
N PRO A 52 -0.21 9.10 4.74
CA PRO A 52 -1.61 9.32 5.08
C PRO A 52 -2.53 9.40 3.85
N ARG A 53 -1.99 9.53 2.66
CA ARG A 53 -2.70 9.60 1.37
C ARG A 53 -2.93 8.24 0.71
N LEU A 54 -2.62 7.11 1.40
CA LEU A 54 -3.09 5.79 0.97
C LEU A 54 -4.62 5.73 1.07
N LEU A 55 -5.26 5.04 0.11
CA LEU A 55 -6.71 4.98 -0.01
C LEU A 55 -7.34 4.22 1.18
N LYS A 56 -8.38 4.83 1.75
CA LYS A 56 -9.19 4.30 2.84
C LYS A 56 -10.65 4.29 2.42
N ASP A 57 -11.39 3.24 2.74
CA ASP A 57 -12.80 3.08 2.38
C ASP A 57 -13.72 2.79 3.55
N ALA A 58 -13.18 2.54 4.75
CA ALA A 58 -13.96 2.40 5.98
C ALA A 58 -13.24 3.06 7.16
N GLU A 59 -14.03 3.54 8.13
CA GLU A 59 -13.53 4.15 9.36
C GLU A 59 -14.29 3.58 10.57
N ALA A 60 -13.56 3.35 11.67
CA ALA A 60 -14.08 3.02 12.98
C ALA A 60 -13.32 3.84 14.06
N VAL A 61 -13.73 3.69 15.31
CA VAL A 61 -13.10 4.39 16.44
C VAL A 61 -12.66 3.38 17.49
N LEU A 62 -11.44 3.48 17.96
CA LEU A 62 -10.89 2.61 19.00
C LEU A 62 -11.65 2.82 20.33
N ALA A 63 -12.19 1.75 20.91
CA ALA A 63 -13.06 1.83 22.10
C ALA A 63 -12.30 1.97 23.42
N ALA A 64 -11.05 1.49 23.50
CA ALA A 64 -10.24 1.51 24.71
C ALA A 64 -8.76 1.67 24.37
N ASP A 65 -7.95 2.09 25.33
CA ASP A 65 -6.50 2.08 25.20
C ASP A 65 -6.00 0.66 24.93
N ILE A 66 -5.06 0.52 24.00
CA ILE A 66 -4.37 -0.73 23.68
C ILE A 66 -2.85 -0.54 23.76
N ASP A 67 -2.14 -1.58 24.16
CA ASP A 67 -0.69 -1.62 24.11
C ASP A 67 -0.18 -2.21 22.77
N ALA A 68 1.14 -2.27 22.61
CA ALA A 68 1.77 -2.78 21.39
C ALA A 68 1.61 -4.31 21.20
N GLN A 69 1.18 -5.06 22.20
CA GLN A 69 1.00 -6.51 22.18
C GLN A 69 -0.45 -6.94 22.02
N THR A 70 -1.41 -6.03 22.18
CA THR A 70 -2.84 -6.31 22.11
C THR A 70 -3.22 -6.86 20.74
N GLN A 71 -3.80 -8.07 20.70
CA GLN A 71 -4.20 -8.76 19.47
C GLN A 71 -5.71 -8.76 19.21
N GLU A 72 -6.48 -8.19 20.13
CA GLU A 72 -7.92 -7.96 19.98
C GLU A 72 -8.17 -6.45 20.03
N ILE A 73 -8.51 -5.85 18.90
CA ILE A 73 -8.68 -4.40 18.81
C ILE A 73 -10.17 -4.05 18.96
N PRO A 74 -10.58 -3.45 20.09
CA PRO A 74 -11.99 -3.12 20.32
C PRO A 74 -12.40 -1.85 19.58
N SER A 75 -13.60 -1.86 18.98
CA SER A 75 -14.18 -0.70 18.31
C SER A 75 -15.39 -0.16 19.05
N ALA A 76 -15.48 1.17 19.16
CA ALA A 76 -16.64 1.87 19.68
C ALA A 76 -17.79 1.93 18.63
N THR A 77 -17.48 1.74 17.37
CA THR A 77 -18.43 1.80 16.26
C THR A 77 -18.62 0.42 15.59
N PRO A 78 -19.74 0.18 14.87
CA PRO A 78 -19.94 -1.05 14.11
C PRO A 78 -18.84 -1.29 13.08
N LEU A 79 -18.58 -2.57 12.77
CA LEU A 79 -17.52 -3.01 11.86
C LEU A 79 -18.05 -3.61 10.56
N ASP A 80 -19.30 -3.36 10.21
CA ASP A 80 -19.96 -3.96 9.03
C ASP A 80 -19.35 -3.54 7.69
N GLN A 81 -18.62 -2.42 7.69
CA GLN A 81 -17.94 -1.91 6.50
C GLN A 81 -16.57 -2.55 6.26
N PHE A 82 -16.04 -3.32 7.21
CA PHE A 82 -14.73 -3.92 7.10
C PHE A 82 -14.80 -5.29 6.44
N PRO A 83 -13.88 -5.64 5.51
CA PRO A 83 -13.86 -6.93 4.83
C PRO A 83 -13.68 -8.11 5.78
N LEU A 84 -14.22 -9.27 5.42
CA LEU A 84 -14.10 -10.52 6.18
C LEU A 84 -13.15 -11.53 5.52
N SER A 85 -12.77 -11.29 4.29
CA SER A 85 -11.89 -12.18 3.53
C SER A 85 -10.70 -11.44 2.93
N PRO A 86 -9.54 -12.11 2.82
CA PRO A 86 -8.44 -11.55 2.06
C PRO A 86 -8.85 -11.40 0.60
N ALA A 87 -8.34 -10.36 -0.01
CA ALA A 87 -8.63 -10.04 -1.39
C ALA A 87 -8.22 -11.12 -2.36
N PHE A 88 -9.18 -11.61 -3.14
CA PHE A 88 -8.89 -12.31 -4.38
C PHE A 88 -9.90 -11.85 -5.46
N TYR A 89 -9.53 -11.98 -6.75
CA TYR A 89 -10.26 -11.52 -7.92
C TYR A 89 -11.79 -11.45 -7.75
N GLY A 90 -12.36 -10.26 -7.91
CA GLY A 90 -13.80 -10.05 -8.04
C GLY A 90 -14.54 -9.52 -6.84
N ASP A 91 -13.88 -9.24 -5.71
CA ASP A 91 -14.49 -8.57 -4.57
C ASP A 91 -14.09 -7.09 -4.54
N ASP A 92 -15.06 -6.18 -4.44
CA ASP A 92 -14.82 -4.73 -4.43
C ASP A 92 -14.13 -4.25 -3.14
N ARG A 93 -14.23 -5.04 -2.07
CA ARG A 93 -13.57 -4.75 -0.78
C ARG A 93 -12.47 -5.75 -0.52
N GLN A 94 -11.25 -5.31 -0.56
CA GLN A 94 -10.08 -6.19 -0.47
C GLN A 94 -9.10 -5.75 0.61
N GLY A 95 -8.50 -6.78 1.24
CA GLY A 95 -7.50 -6.62 2.26
C GLY A 95 -8.06 -6.70 3.67
N LEU A 96 -7.22 -7.13 4.60
CA LEU A 96 -7.54 -7.26 6.01
C LEU A 96 -6.64 -6.36 6.86
N ASP A 97 -6.22 -5.22 6.30
CA ASP A 97 -5.27 -4.33 6.94
C ASP A 97 -5.95 -3.03 7.39
N ILE A 98 -5.79 -2.71 8.66
CA ILE A 98 -6.26 -1.45 9.24
C ILE A 98 -5.07 -0.58 9.62
N LEU A 99 -5.29 0.73 9.58
CA LEU A 99 -4.34 1.76 9.99
C LEU A 99 -4.87 2.46 11.25
N ILE A 100 -4.05 2.47 12.30
CA ILE A 100 -4.27 3.29 13.49
C ILE A 100 -3.04 4.17 13.68
N ASP A 101 -3.20 5.49 13.65
CA ASP A 101 -2.09 6.45 13.66
C ASP A 101 -1.06 6.13 12.54
N GLU A 102 0.11 5.62 12.91
CA GLU A 102 1.20 5.26 11.98
C GLU A 102 1.44 3.74 11.90
N GLU A 103 0.59 2.93 12.53
CA GLU A 103 0.71 1.47 12.56
C GLU A 103 -0.29 0.81 11.63
N ILE A 104 0.19 -0.08 10.76
CA ILE A 104 -0.64 -1.03 10.03
C ILE A 104 -0.79 -2.28 10.87
N ILE A 105 -2.03 -2.72 11.04
CA ILE A 105 -2.39 -3.92 11.79
C ILE A 105 -3.17 -4.85 10.86
N HIS A 106 -2.73 -6.09 10.71
CA HIS A 106 -3.44 -7.10 9.94
C HIS A 106 -4.38 -7.88 10.86
N TYR A 107 -5.70 -7.82 10.63
CA TYR A 107 -6.66 -8.65 11.35
C TYR A 107 -7.02 -9.89 10.54
N ARG A 108 -7.47 -10.95 11.22
CA ARG A 108 -7.86 -12.20 10.55
C ARG A 108 -9.33 -12.51 10.68
N GLN A 109 -10.02 -11.90 11.63
CA GLN A 109 -11.43 -12.12 11.91
C GLN A 109 -12.06 -10.85 12.49
N ILE A 110 -13.39 -10.72 12.36
CA ILE A 110 -14.18 -9.69 13.01
C ILE A 110 -15.25 -10.37 13.87
N ASP A 111 -15.34 -9.96 15.13
CA ASP A 111 -16.49 -10.21 15.99
C ASP A 111 -17.43 -9.00 15.89
N HIS A 112 -18.49 -9.14 15.09
CA HIS A 112 -19.47 -8.06 14.90
C HIS A 112 -20.28 -7.74 16.16
N GLN A 113 -20.60 -8.76 16.98
CA GLN A 113 -21.36 -8.56 18.21
C GLN A 113 -20.50 -7.87 19.28
N GLY A 114 -19.29 -8.36 19.48
CA GLY A 114 -18.32 -7.77 20.39
C GLY A 114 -17.62 -6.53 19.83
N ARG A 115 -17.84 -6.19 18.56
CA ARG A 115 -17.18 -5.07 17.85
C ARG A 115 -15.66 -5.12 18.01
N LYS A 116 -15.04 -6.23 17.63
CA LYS A 116 -13.59 -6.41 17.74
C LYS A 116 -12.99 -6.94 16.46
N PHE A 117 -11.81 -6.43 16.12
CA PHE A 117 -10.90 -7.14 15.22
C PHE A 117 -10.11 -8.17 16.03
N LEU A 118 -10.02 -9.39 15.53
CA LEU A 118 -9.43 -10.53 16.24
C LEU A 118 -8.21 -11.09 15.52
N ARG A 119 -7.32 -11.72 16.31
CA ARG A 119 -6.07 -12.34 15.81
C ARG A 119 -5.21 -11.34 15.02
N CYS A 120 -5.10 -10.14 15.54
CA CYS A 120 -4.37 -9.07 14.90
C CYS A 120 -2.86 -9.31 14.96
N VAL A 121 -2.19 -9.07 13.82
CA VAL A 121 -0.74 -9.02 13.71
C VAL A 121 -0.33 -7.55 13.75
N ARG A 122 0.37 -7.18 14.82
CA ARG A 122 0.81 -5.81 15.07
C ARG A 122 2.06 -5.46 14.25
N GLY A 123 2.23 -4.18 13.94
CA GLY A 123 3.38 -3.70 13.16
C GLY A 123 3.48 -4.33 11.77
N PHE A 124 2.34 -4.62 11.15
CA PHE A 124 2.30 -5.28 9.84
C PHE A 124 2.90 -4.41 8.73
N ALA A 125 3.27 -5.04 7.62
CA ALA A 125 3.92 -4.39 6.46
C ALA A 125 5.19 -3.58 6.80
N GLY A 126 5.84 -3.91 7.93
CA GLY A 126 7.09 -3.25 8.36
C GLY A 126 6.88 -1.90 9.06
N THR A 127 5.68 -1.61 9.52
CA THR A 127 5.40 -0.51 10.45
C THR A 127 5.78 -0.91 11.88
N LYS A 128 5.75 0.03 12.81
CA LYS A 128 6.12 -0.22 14.20
C LYS A 128 4.87 -0.40 15.07
N ALA A 129 4.77 -1.54 15.77
CA ALA A 129 3.74 -1.73 16.79
C ALA A 129 3.88 -0.69 17.91
N ALA A 130 2.79 -0.02 18.26
CA ALA A 130 2.75 1.07 19.25
C ALA A 130 1.49 0.99 20.12
N PRO A 131 1.49 1.60 21.31
CA PRO A 131 0.26 1.82 22.06
C PRO A 131 -0.64 2.84 21.34
N HIS A 132 -1.95 2.64 21.38
CA HIS A 132 -2.94 3.57 20.84
C HIS A 132 -3.97 3.94 21.90
N LYS A 133 -4.46 5.17 21.86
CA LYS A 133 -5.43 5.70 22.83
C LYS A 133 -6.87 5.48 22.37
N ALA A 134 -7.77 5.26 23.28
CA ALA A 134 -9.21 5.28 23.03
C ALA A 134 -9.59 6.57 22.27
N GLY A 135 -10.48 6.44 21.30
CA GLY A 135 -10.85 7.53 20.41
C GLY A 135 -9.98 7.68 19.15
N ALA A 136 -8.85 6.96 19.05
CA ALA A 136 -8.06 6.94 17.83
C ALA A 136 -8.89 6.39 16.66
N LYS A 137 -8.66 6.92 15.44
CA LYS A 137 -9.34 6.45 14.24
C LYS A 137 -8.71 5.15 13.76
N ILE A 138 -9.58 4.23 13.39
CA ILE A 138 -9.24 2.96 12.74
C ILE A 138 -9.69 3.07 11.29
N HIS A 139 -8.76 3.09 10.34
CA HIS A 139 -9.08 3.14 8.92
C HIS A 139 -8.82 1.78 8.26
N HIS A 140 -9.68 1.35 7.35
CA HIS A 140 -9.36 0.23 6.46
C HIS A 140 -8.51 0.73 5.29
N LEU A 141 -7.40 0.05 5.00
CA LEU A 141 -6.55 0.31 3.83
C LEU A 141 -7.01 -0.54 2.65
N VAL A 142 -7.37 0.11 1.55
CA VAL A 142 -7.81 -0.59 0.34
C VAL A 142 -6.62 -1.31 -0.30
N GLU A 143 -6.80 -2.61 -0.54
CA GLU A 143 -5.78 -3.49 -1.11
C GLU A 143 -6.27 -4.12 -2.42
N ARG A 144 -5.37 -4.24 -3.40
CA ARG A 144 -5.55 -4.99 -4.65
C ARG A 144 -4.24 -5.66 -5.01
N TYR A 145 -4.28 -6.90 -5.42
CA TYR A 145 -3.09 -7.67 -5.85
C TYR A 145 -1.91 -7.63 -4.86
N GLY A 146 -2.22 -7.62 -3.56
CA GLY A 146 -1.19 -7.51 -2.51
C GLY A 146 -0.53 -6.14 -2.37
N CYS A 147 -1.08 -5.12 -3.00
CA CYS A 147 -0.62 -3.73 -2.92
C CYS A 147 -1.70 -2.83 -2.33
N TYR A 148 -1.31 -1.77 -1.62
CA TYR A 148 -2.25 -0.71 -1.24
C TYR A 148 -2.50 0.23 -2.41
N LEU A 149 -3.68 0.85 -2.42
CA LEU A 149 -4.02 1.86 -3.40
C LEU A 149 -3.74 3.27 -2.86
N VAL A 150 -3.48 4.17 -3.80
CA VAL A 150 -3.32 5.60 -3.55
C VAL A 150 -4.67 6.29 -3.66
N ASP A 151 -4.97 7.23 -2.77
CA ASP A 151 -6.12 8.10 -2.93
C ASP A 151 -5.85 9.12 -4.05
N LEU A 152 -6.43 8.88 -5.22
CA LEU A 152 -6.27 9.71 -6.41
C LEU A 152 -6.87 11.13 -6.28
N ARG A 153 -7.55 11.44 -5.16
CA ARG A 153 -8.01 12.78 -4.83
C ARG A 153 -6.92 13.64 -4.18
N THR A 154 -5.77 13.04 -3.87
CA THR A 154 -4.64 13.71 -3.21
C THR A 154 -3.51 14.02 -4.18
N SER A 155 -2.55 14.85 -3.77
CA SER A 155 -1.34 15.16 -4.54
C SER A 155 -0.42 13.95 -4.78
N LEU A 156 -0.63 12.84 -4.07
CA LEU A 156 0.23 11.65 -4.24
C LEU A 156 0.14 11.08 -5.66
N LYS A 157 -1.01 11.20 -6.33
CA LYS A 157 -1.14 10.82 -7.74
C LYS A 157 -0.17 11.58 -8.66
N ASP A 158 0.00 12.88 -8.42
CA ASP A 158 0.85 13.74 -9.23
C ASP A 158 2.33 13.41 -8.99
N GLU A 159 2.72 13.21 -7.73
CA GLU A 159 4.08 12.78 -7.36
C GLU A 159 4.46 11.43 -7.99
N LEU A 160 3.51 10.47 -8.04
CA LEU A 160 3.74 9.19 -8.69
C LEU A 160 3.79 9.32 -10.22
N ALA A 161 2.93 10.14 -10.81
CA ALA A 161 2.94 10.42 -12.25
C ALA A 161 4.26 11.06 -12.67
N GLU A 162 4.74 12.06 -11.93
CA GLU A 162 6.04 12.70 -12.18
C GLU A 162 7.19 11.70 -12.03
N ARG A 163 7.14 10.82 -11.04
CA ARG A 163 8.15 9.77 -10.85
C ARG A 163 8.19 8.81 -12.04
N ILE A 164 7.03 8.35 -12.50
CA ILE A 164 6.91 7.43 -13.64
C ILE A 164 7.41 8.12 -14.92
N ALA A 165 6.91 9.33 -15.20
CA ALA A 165 7.32 10.11 -16.36
C ALA A 165 8.83 10.41 -16.35
N GLY A 166 9.37 10.72 -15.17
CA GLY A 166 10.80 10.95 -14.99
C GLY A 166 11.64 9.72 -15.35
N VAL A 167 11.28 8.53 -14.86
CA VAL A 167 11.98 7.27 -15.21
C VAL A 167 11.83 6.97 -16.69
N PHE A 168 10.62 7.09 -17.25
CA PHE A 168 10.33 6.87 -18.67
C PHE A 168 11.27 7.71 -19.54
N ASN A 169 11.30 9.02 -19.31
CA ASN A 169 12.05 9.96 -20.14
C ASN A 169 13.58 9.80 -19.97
N ARG A 170 14.06 9.71 -18.72
CA ARG A 170 15.52 9.61 -18.47
C ARG A 170 16.10 8.28 -18.90
N CYS A 171 15.35 7.19 -18.83
CA CYS A 171 15.82 5.88 -19.26
C CYS A 171 15.64 5.63 -20.76
N GLY A 172 14.78 6.42 -21.44
CA GLY A 172 14.59 6.35 -22.89
C GLY A 172 13.65 5.22 -23.32
N PHE A 173 12.58 4.95 -22.56
CA PHE A 173 11.54 4.01 -22.99
C PHE A 173 10.77 4.54 -24.20
N ASP A 174 10.36 3.65 -25.10
CA ASP A 174 9.60 3.98 -26.32
C ASP A 174 8.08 3.94 -26.10
N MET A 175 7.60 3.17 -25.14
CA MET A 175 6.20 2.96 -24.86
C MET A 175 5.96 2.73 -23.37
N ILE A 176 4.80 3.16 -22.90
CA ILE A 176 4.30 2.77 -21.56
C ILE A 176 2.93 2.12 -21.69
N TYR A 177 2.73 1.02 -20.98
CA TYR A 177 1.43 0.36 -20.81
C TYR A 177 0.99 0.52 -19.36
N PHE A 178 -0.15 1.16 -19.17
CA PHE A 178 -0.79 1.30 -17.87
C PHE A 178 -1.81 0.17 -17.69
N ASP A 179 -1.61 -0.65 -16.65
CA ASP A 179 -2.49 -1.74 -16.27
C ASP A 179 -3.11 -1.42 -14.89
N GLY A 180 -4.44 -1.59 -14.75
CA GLY A 180 -5.19 -1.33 -13.51
C GLY A 180 -6.23 -0.27 -13.58
#